data_8b1e2d95cdbe708016c0737eceb54e10
#
_entry.id   8b1e2d95cdbe708016c0737eceb54e10
#
_cell.length_a   1.000
_cell.length_b   1.000
_cell.length_c   1.000
_cell.angle_alpha   90.00
_cell.angle_beta   90.00
_cell.angle_gamma   90.00
#
_symmetry.space_group_name_H-M   'P 1'
#
loop_
_entity.id
_entity.type
_entity.pdbx_description
1 polymer ?
#
loop_
_entity_poly.entity_id
_entity_poly.type
_entity_poly.pdbx_seq_one_letter_code
_entity_poly.pdbx_strand_id
1 'polypeptide(L)'
;MIQNNRNQALQEWLAQSPYVTDLYFNFSPAEEGVTSVASISGETVLKRYFGGWALKQYDFGVVQFKPINTDVPNNSDNAAEMYDVDLLMDWIKEQDKQRNYPNFEGCTIQRVEVLNNMPVVTGQDDEVARYMCQCRVTYLEKEY
;
A
#
# COMPACT_ATOMS: atom_id res chain seq x y z
N MET A 1 -10.24 7.38 -17.35
CA MET A 1 -11.38 6.98 -16.65
C MET A 1 -11.14 5.73 -15.84
N ILE A 2 -10.34 4.87 -16.32
CA ILE A 2 -10.04 3.61 -15.66
C ILE A 2 -9.16 3.78 -14.44
N GLN A 3 -8.32 4.82 -14.40
CA GLN A 3 -7.42 5.05 -13.27
C GLN A 3 -8.16 5.33 -11.96
N ASN A 4 -9.34 5.92 -12.02
CA ASN A 4 -10.14 6.14 -10.81
C ASN A 4 -10.56 4.81 -10.19
N ASN A 5 -10.81 3.83 -11.03
CA ASN A 5 -11.16 2.49 -10.56
C ASN A 5 -9.99 1.79 -9.87
N ARG A 6 -8.76 2.07 -10.30
CA ARG A 6 -7.57 1.48 -9.67
C ARG A 6 -7.40 1.94 -8.23
N ASN A 7 -7.57 3.21 -7.98
CA ASN A 7 -7.45 3.76 -6.63
C ASN A 7 -8.54 3.21 -5.71
N GLN A 8 -9.77 3.16 -6.22
CA GLN A 8 -10.88 2.58 -5.49
C GLN A 8 -10.65 1.09 -5.23
N ALA A 9 -10.17 0.37 -6.24
CA ALA A 9 -9.88 -1.06 -6.10
C ALA A 9 -8.82 -1.33 -5.03
N LEU A 10 -7.79 -0.49 -4.96
CA LEU A 10 -6.77 -0.60 -3.93
C LEU A 10 -7.35 -0.35 -2.54
N GLN A 11 -8.21 0.66 -2.39
CA GLN A 11 -8.87 0.93 -1.13
C GLN A 11 -9.75 -0.24 -0.69
N GLU A 12 -10.53 -0.78 -1.59
CA GLU A 12 -11.42 -1.92 -1.29
C GLU A 12 -10.62 -3.17 -0.92
N TRP A 13 -9.50 -3.38 -1.61
CA TRP A 13 -8.64 -4.51 -1.33
C TRP A 13 -7.95 -4.37 0.04
N LEU A 14 -7.39 -3.22 0.32
CA LEU A 14 -6.72 -2.97 1.60
C LEU A 14 -7.70 -2.96 2.77
N ALA A 15 -8.96 -2.57 2.53
CA ALA A 15 -9.98 -2.60 3.58
C ALA A 15 -10.29 -4.01 4.07
N GLN A 16 -9.90 -5.04 3.35
CA GLN A 16 -10.03 -6.43 3.80
C GLN A 16 -9.05 -6.78 4.91
N SER A 17 -7.99 -5.99 5.06
CA SER A 17 -6.95 -6.27 6.05
C SER A 17 -7.42 -5.90 7.46
N PRO A 18 -7.20 -6.78 8.46
CA PRO A 18 -7.49 -6.44 9.85
C PRO A 18 -6.54 -5.39 10.43
N TYR A 19 -5.45 -5.07 9.71
CA TYR A 19 -4.44 -4.12 10.17
C TYR A 19 -4.65 -2.71 9.62
N VAL A 20 -5.71 -2.51 8.84
CA VAL A 20 -6.03 -1.21 8.24
C VAL A 20 -7.29 -0.65 8.89
N THR A 21 -7.18 0.58 9.39
CA THR A 21 -8.30 1.30 9.99
C THR A 21 -8.31 2.73 9.42
N ASP A 22 -9.50 3.34 9.35
CA ASP A 22 -9.67 4.73 8.91
C ASP A 22 -8.89 5.02 7.62
N LEU A 23 -9.22 4.30 6.56
CA LEU A 23 -8.49 4.34 5.29
C LEU A 23 -8.84 5.58 4.47
N TYR A 24 -7.81 6.34 4.09
CA TYR A 24 -7.93 7.52 3.21
C TYR A 24 -7.12 7.31 1.95
N PHE A 25 -7.39 8.11 0.92
CA PHE A 25 -6.63 8.05 -0.33
C PHE A 25 -6.02 9.42 -0.63
N ASN A 26 -4.70 9.47 -0.80
CA ASN A 26 -3.87 10.65 -1.10
C ASN A 26 -3.90 11.75 -0.07
N PHE A 27 -4.84 11.75 0.84
CA PHE A 27 -4.94 12.74 1.91
C PHE A 27 -5.40 12.05 3.18
N SER A 28 -4.77 12.38 4.29
CA SER A 28 -5.22 11.89 5.59
C SER A 28 -4.81 12.87 6.67
N PRO A 29 -5.60 12.99 7.75
CA PRO A 29 -5.11 13.69 8.93
C PRO A 29 -3.96 12.91 9.55
N ALA A 30 -2.97 13.61 10.12
CA ALA A 30 -1.84 12.98 10.79
C ALA A 30 -2.25 12.56 12.20
N GLU A 31 -3.11 11.56 12.29
CA GLU A 31 -3.67 11.05 13.56
C GLU A 31 -3.31 9.58 13.70
N GLU A 32 -3.07 9.13 14.93
CA GLU A 32 -2.76 7.73 15.18
C GLU A 32 -3.90 6.82 14.73
N GLY A 33 -3.56 5.65 14.21
CA GLY A 33 -4.53 4.69 13.73
C GLY A 33 -5.03 4.93 12.32
N VAL A 34 -4.66 6.04 11.69
CA VAL A 34 -5.09 6.36 10.32
C VAL A 34 -4.17 5.68 9.31
N THR A 35 -4.78 5.12 8.27
CA THR A 35 -4.06 4.53 7.13
C THR A 35 -4.40 5.32 5.88
N SER A 36 -3.39 5.61 5.06
CA SER A 36 -3.56 6.34 3.82
C SER A 36 -2.90 5.57 2.68
N VAL A 37 -3.55 5.54 1.52
CA VAL A 37 -2.97 5.01 0.30
C VAL A 37 -2.59 6.19 -0.59
N ALA A 38 -1.35 6.20 -1.04
CA ALA A 38 -0.84 7.26 -1.89
C ALA A 38 -0.26 6.67 -3.17
N SER A 39 -0.59 7.28 -4.30
CA SER A 39 0.05 6.94 -5.57
C SER A 39 1.49 7.46 -5.54
N ILE A 40 2.46 6.62 -5.86
CA ILE A 40 3.86 7.01 -5.88
C ILE A 40 4.26 7.47 -7.29
N SER A 41 4.22 6.56 -8.26
CA SER A 41 4.58 6.90 -9.64
C SER A 41 3.45 6.63 -10.62
N GLY A 42 2.29 6.22 -10.11
CA GLY A 42 1.15 5.91 -10.94
C GLY A 42 1.41 4.71 -11.83
N GLU A 43 0.82 4.75 -13.03
CA GLU A 43 0.92 3.67 -13.98
C GLU A 43 2.13 3.85 -14.89
N THR A 44 2.90 2.77 -15.06
CA THR A 44 4.04 2.73 -15.98
C THR A 44 3.86 1.55 -16.92
N VAL A 45 4.03 1.78 -18.21
CA VAL A 45 4.00 0.71 -19.22
C VAL A 45 5.38 0.08 -19.29
N LEU A 46 5.45 -1.23 -19.03
CA LEU A 46 6.71 -1.97 -19.08
C LEU A 46 6.96 -2.56 -20.46
N LYS A 47 5.91 -3.04 -21.12
CA LYS A 47 6.05 -3.69 -22.42
C LYS A 47 4.69 -3.71 -23.12
N ARG A 48 4.71 -3.53 -24.44
CA ARG A 48 3.51 -3.68 -25.27
C ARG A 48 3.66 -4.91 -26.15
N TYR A 49 2.55 -5.62 -26.29
CA TYR A 49 2.47 -6.85 -27.09
C TYR A 49 1.56 -6.66 -28.27
N PHE A 50 1.67 -7.54 -29.24
CA PHE A 50 0.71 -7.57 -30.35
C PHE A 50 -0.68 -7.87 -29.83
N GLY A 51 -1.70 -7.34 -30.49
CA GLY A 51 -3.09 -7.56 -30.12
C GLY A 51 -3.62 -6.57 -29.10
N GLY A 52 -2.86 -5.52 -28.81
CA GLY A 52 -3.31 -4.45 -27.94
C GLY A 52 -3.07 -4.66 -26.46
N TRP A 53 -2.34 -5.70 -26.08
CA TRP A 53 -2.03 -5.96 -24.67
C TRP A 53 -0.79 -5.21 -24.22
N ALA A 54 -0.77 -4.78 -22.98
CA ALA A 54 0.38 -4.14 -22.37
C ALA A 54 0.62 -4.68 -20.98
N LEU A 55 1.89 -4.89 -20.65
CA LEU A 55 2.31 -5.20 -19.29
C LEU A 55 2.60 -3.89 -18.59
N LYS A 56 1.94 -3.65 -17.47
CA LYS A 56 2.00 -2.40 -16.74
C LYS A 56 2.28 -2.63 -15.27
N GLN A 57 2.74 -1.58 -14.60
CA GLN A 57 2.88 -1.59 -13.15
C GLN A 57 2.30 -0.32 -12.57
N TYR A 58 1.80 -0.41 -11.35
CA TYR A 58 1.27 0.71 -10.59
C TYR A 58 1.92 0.67 -9.20
N ASP A 59 2.65 1.74 -8.88
CA ASP A 59 3.35 1.84 -7.61
C ASP A 59 2.56 2.70 -6.64
N PHE A 60 2.37 2.21 -5.43
CA PHE A 60 1.63 2.91 -4.40
C PHE A 60 2.29 2.73 -3.05
N GLY A 61 2.00 3.63 -2.13
CA GLY A 61 2.46 3.54 -0.76
C GLY A 61 1.29 3.40 0.19
N VAL A 62 1.45 2.57 1.19
CA VAL A 62 0.51 2.50 2.31
C VAL A 62 1.18 3.17 3.48
N VAL A 63 0.60 4.28 3.93
CA VAL A 63 1.15 5.10 5.01
C VAL A 63 0.28 4.88 6.24
N GLN A 64 0.92 4.56 7.36
CA GLN A 64 0.24 4.39 8.63
C GLN A 64 0.83 5.35 9.65
N PHE A 65 -0.05 5.97 10.42
CA PHE A 65 0.33 6.89 11.50
C PHE A 65 0.21 6.14 12.82
N LYS A 66 1.31 6.06 13.54
CA LYS A 66 1.39 5.32 14.80
C LYS A 66 1.86 6.25 15.91
N PRO A 67 1.39 6.03 17.15
CA PRO A 67 1.81 6.89 18.26
C PRO A 67 3.29 6.73 18.57
N ILE A 68 3.91 7.82 19.00
CA ILE A 68 5.27 7.80 19.51
C ILE A 68 5.20 8.04 21.01
N ASN A 69 5.84 7.15 21.78
CA ASN A 69 6.01 7.35 23.20
C ASN A 69 7.44 7.81 23.47
N THR A 70 7.62 9.09 23.64
CA THR A 70 8.94 9.69 23.89
C THR A 70 9.33 9.64 25.36
N ASP A 71 8.40 9.29 26.24
CA ASP A 71 8.63 9.22 27.69
C ASP A 71 9.24 7.90 28.13
N VAL A 72 9.24 6.89 27.26
CA VAL A 72 9.75 5.54 27.56
C VAL A 72 11.19 5.42 27.08
N PRO A 73 12.15 5.20 27.97
CA PRO A 73 13.56 5.17 27.57
C PRO A 73 13.94 4.07 26.60
N ASN A 74 13.25 2.93 26.61
CA ASN A 74 13.60 1.77 25.78
C ASN A 74 12.81 1.67 24.49
N ASN A 75 11.89 2.58 24.23
CA ASN A 75 11.10 2.60 22.99
C ASN A 75 10.30 1.32 22.70
N SER A 76 9.92 0.59 23.74
CA SER A 76 9.23 -0.69 23.54
C SER A 76 7.88 -0.51 22.86
N ASP A 77 7.16 0.58 23.13
CA ASP A 77 5.88 0.86 22.49
C ASP A 77 6.05 1.17 21.00
N ASN A 78 7.13 1.89 20.66
CA ASN A 78 7.43 2.19 19.26
C ASN A 78 7.79 0.93 18.47
N ALA A 79 8.48 -0.01 19.12
CA ALA A 79 8.80 -1.30 18.51
C ALA A 79 7.53 -2.11 18.24
N ALA A 80 6.55 -2.07 19.16
CA ALA A 80 5.28 -2.76 18.99
C ALA A 80 4.50 -2.19 17.81
N GLU A 81 4.49 -0.85 17.67
CA GLU A 81 3.81 -0.21 16.54
C GLU A 81 4.45 -0.54 15.21
N MET A 82 5.78 -0.63 15.16
CA MET A 82 6.50 -1.06 13.97
C MET A 82 6.14 -2.51 13.60
N TYR A 83 5.95 -3.36 14.59
CA TYR A 83 5.52 -4.74 14.38
C TYR A 83 4.14 -4.80 13.72
N ASP A 84 3.21 -3.93 14.12
CA ASP A 84 1.89 -3.87 13.50
C ASP A 84 1.97 -3.48 12.02
N VAL A 85 2.89 -2.59 11.67
CA VAL A 85 3.10 -2.22 10.27
C VAL A 85 3.73 -3.40 9.51
N ASP A 86 4.64 -4.14 10.13
CA ASP A 86 5.19 -5.37 9.55
C ASP A 86 4.09 -6.42 9.29
N LEU A 87 3.10 -6.52 10.16
CA LEU A 87 1.97 -7.43 9.96
C LEU A 87 1.16 -7.06 8.71
N LEU A 88 1.00 -5.77 8.44
CA LEU A 88 0.34 -5.34 7.21
C LEU A 88 1.16 -5.74 5.97
N MET A 89 2.49 -5.57 6.03
CA MET A 89 3.36 -5.99 4.93
C MET A 89 3.24 -7.50 4.68
N ASP A 90 3.22 -8.30 5.75
CA ASP A 90 3.06 -9.74 5.65
C ASP A 90 1.69 -10.11 5.10
N TRP A 91 0.64 -9.37 5.47
CA TRP A 91 -0.70 -9.57 4.93
C TRP A 91 -0.71 -9.38 3.42
N ILE A 92 -0.06 -8.32 2.92
CA ILE A 92 0.03 -8.05 1.48
C ILE A 92 0.74 -9.19 0.76
N LYS A 93 1.85 -9.68 1.32
CA LYS A 93 2.59 -10.81 0.75
C LYS A 93 1.73 -12.08 0.72
N GLU A 94 0.95 -12.29 1.76
CA GLU A 94 0.07 -13.46 1.84
C GLU A 94 -1.06 -13.39 0.79
N GLN A 95 -1.62 -12.19 0.56
CA GLN A 95 -2.63 -12.02 -0.48
C GLN A 95 -2.07 -12.35 -1.87
N ASP A 96 -0.81 -12.00 -2.13
CA ASP A 96 -0.16 -12.37 -3.38
C ASP A 96 -0.03 -13.89 -3.53
N LYS A 97 0.34 -14.59 -2.46
CA LYS A 97 0.42 -16.06 -2.49
C LYS A 97 -0.94 -16.70 -2.74
N GLN A 98 -1.99 -16.15 -2.18
CA GLN A 98 -3.36 -16.66 -2.33
C GLN A 98 -4.02 -16.18 -3.62
N ARG A 99 -3.38 -15.31 -4.37
CA ARG A 99 -3.89 -14.66 -5.57
C ARG A 99 -5.17 -13.86 -5.30
N ASN A 100 -5.26 -13.27 -4.13
CA ASN A 100 -6.33 -12.35 -3.78
C ASN A 100 -5.86 -10.93 -4.06
N TYR A 101 -6.25 -10.41 -5.21
CA TYR A 101 -5.74 -9.16 -5.75
C TYR A 101 -6.79 -8.06 -5.78
N PRO A 102 -6.37 -6.79 -5.82
CA PRO A 102 -7.31 -5.71 -6.08
C PRO A 102 -7.96 -5.89 -7.45
N ASN A 103 -9.21 -5.50 -7.56
CA ASN A 103 -9.98 -5.67 -8.80
C ASN A 103 -9.73 -4.49 -9.74
N PHE A 104 -8.69 -4.58 -10.54
CA PHE A 104 -8.43 -3.63 -11.62
C PHE A 104 -9.26 -4.05 -12.82
N GLU A 105 -10.35 -3.33 -13.05
CA GLU A 105 -11.30 -3.66 -14.11
C GLU A 105 -10.61 -3.69 -15.48
N GLY A 106 -10.85 -4.77 -16.22
CA GLY A 106 -10.25 -4.97 -17.55
C GLY A 106 -8.79 -5.41 -17.53
N CYS A 107 -8.24 -5.68 -16.35
CA CYS A 107 -6.86 -6.06 -16.17
C CYS A 107 -6.74 -7.45 -15.57
N THR A 108 -5.61 -8.11 -15.87
CA THR A 108 -5.24 -9.36 -15.22
C THR A 108 -4.03 -9.10 -14.33
N ILE A 109 -4.24 -9.16 -13.03
CA ILE A 109 -3.15 -8.94 -12.07
C ILE A 109 -2.22 -10.14 -12.08
N GLN A 110 -0.94 -9.90 -12.21
CA GLN A 110 0.07 -10.96 -12.17
C GLN A 110 0.67 -11.11 -10.79
N ARG A 111 0.92 -9.99 -10.10
CA ARG A 111 1.47 -10.04 -8.75
C ARG A 111 1.32 -8.70 -8.07
N VAL A 112 1.40 -8.75 -6.74
CA VAL A 112 1.54 -7.59 -5.88
C VAL A 112 2.80 -7.80 -5.05
N GLU A 113 3.68 -6.81 -5.02
CA GLU A 113 4.96 -6.89 -4.31
C GLU A 113 5.06 -5.81 -3.25
N VAL A 114 5.71 -6.14 -2.16
CA VAL A 114 6.19 -5.16 -1.19
C VAL A 114 7.65 -4.85 -1.56
N LEU A 115 7.95 -3.59 -1.81
CA LEU A 115 9.25 -3.18 -2.35
C LEU A 115 10.30 -2.95 -1.29
N ASN A 116 9.91 -2.75 -0.04
CA ASN A 116 10.84 -2.57 1.07
C ASN A 116 10.73 -3.74 2.06
N ASN A 117 11.84 -4.08 2.68
CA ASN A 117 11.91 -5.23 3.60
C ASN A 117 11.31 -4.94 4.97
N MET A 118 11.24 -3.67 5.33
CA MET A 118 10.68 -3.22 6.60
C MET A 118 10.04 -1.85 6.39
N PRO A 119 9.12 -1.44 7.27
CA PRO A 119 8.50 -0.12 7.15
C PRO A 119 9.55 0.97 7.22
N VAL A 120 9.34 2.02 6.42
CA VAL A 120 10.21 3.18 6.38
C VAL A 120 9.55 4.32 7.13
N VAL A 121 10.26 4.93 8.08
CA VAL A 121 9.77 6.14 8.76
C VAL A 121 9.98 7.31 7.81
N THR A 122 8.88 7.90 7.33
CA THR A 122 8.94 8.98 6.34
C THR A 122 8.73 10.36 6.96
N GLY A 123 8.28 10.41 8.21
CA GLY A 123 8.08 11.66 8.92
C GLY A 123 7.70 11.40 10.35
N GLN A 124 7.87 12.41 11.18
CA GLN A 124 7.66 12.30 12.62
C GLN A 124 7.39 13.68 13.20
N ASP A 125 6.38 13.77 14.04
CA ASP A 125 6.19 14.92 14.91
C ASP A 125 6.27 14.46 16.37
N ASP A 126 5.85 15.29 17.31
CA ASP A 126 6.00 14.99 18.74
C ASP A 126 5.12 13.83 19.21
N GLU A 127 4.06 13.49 18.47
CA GLU A 127 3.07 12.53 18.91
C GLU A 127 2.91 11.34 17.97
N VAL A 128 3.23 11.51 16.68
CA VAL A 128 2.90 10.52 15.66
C VAL A 128 4.08 10.27 14.74
N ALA A 129 4.39 9.00 14.54
CA ALA A 129 5.33 8.55 13.51
C ALA A 129 4.56 8.12 12.27
N ARG A 130 5.15 8.37 11.11
CA ARG A 130 4.59 8.06 9.82
C ARG A 130 5.43 6.97 9.17
N TYR A 131 4.85 5.78 9.06
CA TYR A 131 5.49 4.62 8.44
C TYR A 131 4.94 4.41 7.04
N MET A 132 5.80 4.05 6.11
CA MET A 132 5.40 3.78 4.73
C MET A 132 5.82 2.38 4.28
N CYS A 133 4.88 1.66 3.70
CA CYS A 133 5.10 0.41 2.99
C CYS A 133 4.92 0.71 1.50
N GLN A 134 5.98 0.52 0.71
CA GLN A 134 5.93 0.75 -0.74
C GLN A 134 5.59 -0.54 -1.45
N CYS A 135 4.64 -0.46 -2.36
CA CYS A 135 4.10 -1.64 -3.05
C CYS A 135 4.00 -1.41 -4.55
N ARG A 136 3.94 -2.51 -5.28
CA ARG A 136 3.80 -2.49 -6.73
C ARG A 136 2.83 -3.56 -7.17
N VAL A 137 1.89 -3.20 -8.02
CA VAL A 137 1.00 -4.13 -8.71
C VAL A 137 1.47 -4.25 -10.15
N THR A 138 1.70 -5.49 -10.62
CA THR A 138 2.06 -5.76 -12.01
C THR A 138 0.89 -6.47 -12.66
N TYR A 139 0.46 -5.98 -13.82
CA TYR A 139 -0.76 -6.45 -14.48
C TYR A 139 -0.70 -6.32 -15.98
N LEU A 140 -1.53 -7.12 -16.65
CA LEU A 140 -1.77 -7.02 -18.08
C LEU A 140 -3.08 -6.29 -18.32
N GLU A 141 -3.07 -5.35 -19.25
CA GLU A 141 -4.27 -4.62 -19.66
C GLU A 141 -4.37 -4.60 -21.17
N LYS A 142 -5.57 -4.79 -21.69
CA LYS A 142 -5.82 -4.65 -23.12
C LYS A 142 -6.14 -3.16 -23.38
N GLU A 143 -5.29 -2.51 -24.17
CA GLU A 143 -5.43 -1.09 -24.46
C GLU A 143 -6.40 -0.78 -25.57
N TYR A 144 -6.63 -1.75 -26.47
CA TYR A 144 -7.60 -1.56 -27.57
C TYR A 144 -8.07 -2.89 -28.18
#